data_9fc838169f8169f04f49d53ba0cf6891
#
_entry.id   9fc838169f8169f04f49d53ba0cf6891
#
_cell.length_a   1.000
_cell.length_b   1.000
_cell.length_c   1.000
_cell.angle_alpha   90.00
_cell.angle_beta   90.00
_cell.angle_gamma   90.00
#
_symmetry.space_group_name_H-M   'P 1'
#
loop_
_entity.id
_entity.type
_entity.pdbx_description
1 polymer ?
#
loop_
_entity_poly.entity_id
_entity_poly.type
_entity_poly.pdbx_seq_one_letter_code
_entity_poly.pdbx_strand_id
1 'polypeptide(L)' 'MIIVGIDVASEKHDYFMLRKETGEVFNSSAITIPNNEAGYKKLHKDIQTFCGAMGDSKVRIGLESTGIYHTNM' A
#
# COMPACT_ATOMS: atom_id res chain seq x y z
N MET A 1 7.25 5.92 -10.91
CA MET A 1 6.15 5.00 -10.59
C MET A 1 6.03 4.81 -9.09
N ILE A 2 4.84 4.92 -8.59
CA ILE A 2 4.54 4.70 -7.17
C ILE A 2 4.20 3.23 -6.99
N ILE A 3 4.88 2.57 -6.07
CA ILE A 3 4.62 1.16 -5.75
C ILE A 3 3.89 1.13 -4.42
N VAL A 4 2.74 0.46 -4.42
CA VAL A 4 1.93 0.27 -3.21
C VAL A 4 1.93 -1.22 -2.88
N GLY A 5 2.46 -1.57 -1.73
CA GLY A 5 2.43 -2.94 -1.24
C GLY A 5 1.38 -3.08 -0.17
N ILE A 6 0.46 -4.02 -0.32
CA ILE A 6 -0.63 -4.24 0.62
C ILE A 6 -0.59 -5.68 1.11
N ASP A 7 -0.51 -5.85 2.42
CA ASP A 7 -0.60 -7.15 3.06
C ASP A 7 -2.05 -7.34 3.51
N VAL A 8 -2.75 -8.21 2.80
CA VAL A 8 -4.20 -8.39 2.94
C VAL A 8 -4.51 -9.43 4.02
N ALA A 9 -5.40 -9.06 4.94
CA ALA A 9 -5.90 -9.98 5.96
C ALA A 9 -7.41 -9.81 6.07
N SER A 10 -8.06 -10.71 6.81
CA SER A 10 -9.53 -10.73 6.85
C SER A 10 -10.14 -9.53 7.54
N GLU A 11 -9.49 -8.97 8.54
CA GLU A 11 -10.06 -7.88 9.34
C GLU A 11 -9.38 -6.54 9.11
N LYS A 12 -8.13 -6.55 8.71
CA LYS A 12 -7.36 -5.32 8.51
C LYS A 12 -6.27 -5.57 7.49
N HIS A 13 -5.81 -4.50 6.89
CA HIS A 13 -4.73 -4.57 5.90
C HIS A 13 -3.62 -3.62 6.31
N ASP A 14 -2.39 -4.02 6.00
CA ASP A 14 -1.22 -3.15 6.18
C ASP A 14 -0.72 -2.76 4.81
N TYR A 15 -0.28 -1.51 4.65
CA TYR A 15 0.28 -1.09 3.38
C TYR A 15 1.45 -0.14 3.58
N PHE A 16 2.28 -0.08 2.55
CA PHE A 16 3.32 0.93 2.46
C PHE A 16 3.48 1.34 1.00
N MET A 17 4.07 2.51 0.80
CA MET A 17 4.25 3.05 -0.54
C MET A 17 5.65 3.60 -0.69
N LEU A 18 6.18 3.47 -1.91
CA LEU A 18 7.46 4.07 -2.24
C LEU A 18 7.48 4.51 -3.70
N ARG A 19 8.40 5.40 -4.03
CA ARG A 19 8.63 5.77 -5.41
C ARG A 19 9.77 4.91 -5.94
N LYS A 20 9.49 4.16 -6.99
CA LYS A 20 10.44 3.19 -7.53
C LYS A 20 11.76 3.83 -7.98
N GLU A 21 11.69 4.98 -8.62
CA GLU A 21 12.86 5.62 -9.21
C GLU A 21 13.85 6.16 -8.18
N THR A 22 13.35 6.58 -7.03
CA THR A 22 14.18 7.21 -6.01
C THR A 22 14.28 6.41 -4.72
N GLY A 23 13.36 5.49 -4.50
CA GLY A 23 13.27 4.75 -3.23
C GLY A 23 12.67 5.56 -2.10
N GLU A 24 12.18 6.76 -2.36
CA GLU A 24 11.52 7.56 -1.33
C GLU A 24 10.26 6.87 -0.85
N VAL A 25 10.07 6.83 0.47
CA VAL A 25 8.93 6.13 1.07
C VAL A 25 7.90 7.13 1.59
N PHE A 26 6.63 6.76 1.53
CA PHE A 26 5.55 7.56 2.08
C PHE A 26 5.52 7.43 3.60
N ASN A 27 5.76 6.23 4.09
CA ASN A 27 5.68 5.94 5.52
C ASN A 27 6.86 5.05 5.90
N SER A 28 7.42 5.31 7.07
CA SER A 28 8.60 4.55 7.55
C SER A 28 8.21 3.17 8.08
N SER A 29 6.95 2.98 8.41
CA SER A 29 6.43 1.68 8.84
C SER A 29 5.06 1.48 8.21
N ALA A 30 4.63 0.23 8.10
CA ALA A 30 3.36 -0.08 7.48
C ALA A 30 2.20 0.63 8.20
N ILE A 31 1.23 1.09 7.42
CA ILE A 31 0.02 1.72 7.93
C ILE A 31 -1.07 0.67 7.95
N THR A 32 -1.74 0.52 9.07
CA THR A 32 -2.83 -0.45 9.20
C THR A 32 -4.16 0.24 9.01
N ILE A 33 -5.01 -0.34 8.17
CA ILE A 33 -6.37 0.14 7.94
C ILE A 33 -7.36 -1.00 8.17
N PRO A 34 -8.58 -0.68 8.59
CA PRO A 34 -9.62 -1.70 8.71
C PRO A 34 -10.08 -2.17 7.33
N ASN A 35 -10.56 -3.39 7.26
CA ASN A 35 -11.11 -3.95 6.02
C ASN A 35 -12.55 -3.48 5.84
N ASN A 36 -12.73 -2.19 5.56
CA ASN A 36 -14.03 -1.60 5.34
C ASN A 36 -13.87 -0.35 4.45
N GLU A 37 -14.98 0.29 4.16
CA GLU A 37 -14.98 1.46 3.27
C GLU A 37 -14.12 2.60 3.79
N ALA A 38 -14.15 2.86 5.08
CA ALA A 38 -13.33 3.92 5.67
C ALA A 38 -11.83 3.65 5.47
N GLY A 39 -11.41 2.39 5.63
CA GLY A 39 -10.03 2.00 5.40
C GLY A 39 -9.63 2.18 3.95
N TYR A 40 -10.48 1.78 3.02
CA TYR A 40 -10.20 1.92 1.60
C TYR A 40 -10.12 3.38 1.18
N LYS A 41 -10.97 4.22 1.74
CA LYS A 41 -10.91 5.66 1.48
C LYS A 41 -9.60 6.27 1.95
N LYS A 42 -9.12 5.85 3.11
CA LYS A 42 -7.84 6.32 3.62
C LYS A 42 -6.70 5.89 2.70
N LEU A 43 -6.68 4.64 2.28
CA LEU A 43 -5.67 4.14 1.36
C LEU A 43 -5.67 4.95 0.06
N HIS A 44 -6.84 5.17 -0.52
CA HIS A 44 -6.97 5.94 -1.76
C HIS A 44 -6.44 7.36 -1.59
N LYS A 45 -6.81 8.00 -0.48
CA LYS A 45 -6.35 9.35 -0.19
C LYS A 45 -4.83 9.40 -0.03
N ASP A 46 -4.25 8.43 0.65
CA ASP A 46 -2.81 8.38 0.87
C ASP A 46 -2.07 8.17 -0.46
N ILE A 47 -2.61 7.34 -1.34
CA ILE A 47 -2.04 7.16 -2.68
C ILE A 47 -2.04 8.48 -3.44
N GLN A 48 -3.16 9.18 -3.43
CA GLN A 48 -3.26 10.46 -4.11
C GLN A 48 -2.29 11.49 -3.53
N THR A 49 -2.18 11.52 -2.21
CA THR A 49 -1.28 12.44 -1.52
C THR A 49 0.17 12.19 -1.93
N PHE A 50 0.57 10.93 -1.92
CA PHE A 50 1.94 10.58 -2.27
C PHE A 50 2.23 10.85 -3.74
N CYS A 51 1.31 10.49 -4.62
CA CYS A 51 1.46 10.79 -6.05
C CYS A 51 1.64 12.29 -6.29
N GLY A 52 0.85 13.11 -5.62
CA GLY A 52 0.97 14.55 -5.72
C GLY A 52 2.31 15.07 -5.20
N ALA A 53 2.77 14.54 -4.08
CA ALA A 53 4.04 14.95 -3.48
C ALA A 53 5.23 14.58 -4.38
N MET A 54 5.15 13.43 -5.02
CA MET A 54 6.23 12.95 -5.88
C MET A 54 6.12 13.45 -7.33
N GLY A 55 5.00 14.05 -7.69
CA GLY A 55 4.77 14.47 -9.06
C GLY A 55 4.68 13.30 -10.03
N ASP A 56 4.18 12.17 -9.56
CA ASP A 56 4.12 10.93 -10.34
C ASP A 56 2.73 10.32 -10.20
N SER A 57 2.06 10.13 -11.33
CA SER A 57 0.70 9.59 -11.34
C SER A 57 0.62 8.11 -11.68
N LYS A 58 1.74 7.48 -11.99
CA LYS A 58 1.76 6.05 -12.30
C LYS A 58 1.83 5.26 -11.00
N VAL A 59 0.90 4.33 -10.84
CA VAL A 59 0.77 3.55 -9.61
C VAL A 59 0.71 2.07 -9.96
N ARG A 60 1.44 1.28 -9.20
CA ARG A 60 1.38 -0.18 -9.29
C ARG A 60 1.08 -0.71 -7.90
N ILE A 61 0.03 -1.52 -7.79
CA ILE A 61 -0.39 -2.08 -6.51
C ILE A 61 -0.10 -3.57 -6.50
N GLY A 62 0.63 -4.02 -5.48
CA GLY A 62 0.88 -5.43 -5.25
C GLY A 62 0.13 -5.88 -4.01
N LEU A 63 -0.54 -7.02 -4.11
CA LEU A 63 -1.30 -7.58 -3.00
C LEU A 63 -0.67 -8.89 -2.56
N GLU A 64 -0.56 -9.07 -1.25
CA GLU A 64 -0.12 -10.34 -0.68
C GLU A 64 -1.12 -10.74 0.39
N SER A 65 -1.38 -12.04 0.49
CA SER A 65 -2.29 -12.57 1.49
C SER A 65 -1.49 -13.38 2.49
N THR A 66 -1.47 -12.91 3.74
CA THR A 66 -0.77 -13.64 4.80
C THR A 66 -1.45 -14.98 5.04
N GLY A 67 -0.63 -15.99 5.29
CA GLY A 67 -1.15 -17.30 5.64
C GLY A 67 -1.40 -18.23 4.48
N ILE A 68 -1.32 -17.74 3.25
CA ILE A 68 -1.53 -18.59 2.08
C ILE A 68 -0.24 -18.94 1.39
N TYR A 69 0.53 -17.93 1.05
CA TYR A 69 1.71 -18.13 0.22
C TYR A 69 2.78 -19.00 0.88
N HIS A 70 2.86 -18.98 2.20
CA HIS A 70 3.87 -19.77 2.88
C HIS A 70 3.60 -21.26 2.79
N THR A 71 2.36 -21.64 2.51
CA THR A 71 2.03 -23.06 2.38
C THR A 71 2.51 -23.65 1.07
N ASN A 72 2.88 -22.81 0.15
CA ASN A 72 3.36 -23.24 -1.15
C ASN A 72 4.86 -23.49 -1.18
N MET A 73 5.49 -23.21 -0.09
CA MET A 73 6.94 -23.45 0.01
C MET A 73 7.28 -24.91 0.25
#